data_e72f1aca03f6a11d9b83d745bfdcc7cf
#
_entry.id   e72f1aca03f6a11d9b83d745bfdcc7cf
#
_cell.length_a   1.000
_cell.length_b   1.000
_cell.length_c   1.000
_cell.angle_alpha   90.00
_cell.angle_beta   90.00
_cell.angle_gamma   90.00
#
_symmetry.space_group_name_H-M   'P 1'
#
loop_
_entity.id
_entity.type
_entity.pdbx_description
1 polymer ?
#
loop_
_entity_poly.entity_id
_entity_poly.type
_entity_poly.pdbx_seq_one_letter_code
_entity_poly.pdbx_strand_id
1 'polypeptide(L)'
;MSVPEAAVVIGAFADAERAVAALGAGGGARRAAVLPRAAVSDGARLALRDAGIECLTTLEGGGLAEARGLARELAEVQGWRLAEGGADGAVTAASGDLVGWYELRIARALTTDRPITRLHGARQYIASFNLLGQGRLNQRCGELLYERLMDEGIATEAVFDTVVCSESKAVGMVQVLVESFGGDRYVVLRKGLKNYMPRAPRGPLVEEASSVTTAGAQSLVLDPLDWALIEGRRVLLVDDVIATGGTVRAAHRLLDKAGATVAATAAILLKGPEPPVSRLVVLARPLL
;
A
#
# COMPACT_ATOMS: atom_id res chain seq x y z
N MET A 1 20.76 -12.43 3.24
CA MET A 1 20.49 -12.21 4.68
C MET A 1 19.27 -11.33 4.76
N SER A 2 18.12 -11.88 5.18
CA SER A 2 16.90 -11.10 5.40
C SER A 2 17.16 -10.11 6.54
N VAL A 3 16.94 -8.83 6.28
CA VAL A 3 16.85 -7.82 7.34
C VAL A 3 15.75 -8.32 8.29
N PRO A 4 16.00 -8.51 9.59
CA PRO A 4 14.95 -8.92 10.51
C PRO A 4 13.84 -7.87 10.43
N GLU A 5 12.61 -8.34 10.23
CA GLU A 5 11.41 -7.50 10.27
C GLU A 5 11.47 -6.70 11.58
N ALA A 6 11.55 -5.38 11.48
CA ALA A 6 11.74 -4.54 12.66
C ALA A 6 10.58 -4.81 13.61
N ALA A 7 10.89 -5.21 14.84
CA ALA A 7 9.86 -5.49 15.84
C ALA A 7 8.92 -4.28 15.96
N VAL A 8 7.62 -4.53 15.95
CA VAL A 8 6.60 -3.49 16.16
C VAL A 8 6.18 -3.49 17.62
N VAL A 9 6.14 -2.32 18.23
CA VAL A 9 5.60 -2.11 19.59
C VAL A 9 4.32 -1.30 19.46
N ILE A 10 3.22 -1.82 19.99
CA ILE A 10 1.91 -1.16 19.99
C ILE A 10 1.39 -0.98 21.41
N GLY A 11 0.73 0.13 21.69
CA GLY A 11 0.08 0.40 22.98
C GLY A 11 -1.17 1.26 22.81
N ALA A 12 -2.06 1.20 23.80
CA ALA A 12 -3.26 2.03 23.87
C ALA A 12 -3.09 3.12 24.94
N PHE A 13 -3.41 4.35 24.59
CA PHE A 13 -3.21 5.50 25.44
C PHE A 13 -4.45 6.40 25.41
N ALA A 14 -4.67 7.16 26.49
CA ALA A 14 -5.79 8.09 26.58
C ALA A 14 -5.62 9.29 25.63
N ASP A 15 -4.36 9.68 25.38
CA ASP A 15 -3.99 10.82 24.57
C ASP A 15 -2.58 10.65 23.97
N ALA A 16 -2.20 11.56 23.07
CA ALA A 16 -0.92 11.52 22.36
C ALA A 16 0.28 11.81 23.29
N GLU A 17 0.13 12.66 24.30
CA GLU A 17 1.21 13.01 25.22
C GLU A 17 1.69 11.77 26.00
N ARG A 18 0.75 10.98 26.53
CA ARG A 18 1.04 9.71 27.19
C ARG A 18 1.65 8.68 26.26
N ALA A 19 1.18 8.65 24.98
CA ALA A 19 1.76 7.76 23.98
C ALA A 19 3.21 8.13 23.67
N VAL A 20 3.51 9.41 23.50
CA VAL A 20 4.88 9.90 23.28
C VAL A 20 5.78 9.61 24.48
N ALA A 21 5.29 9.85 25.70
CA ALA A 21 6.04 9.57 26.92
C ALA A 21 6.39 8.07 27.08
N ALA A 22 5.43 7.18 26.74
CA ALA A 22 5.61 5.73 26.90
C ALA A 22 6.39 5.09 25.76
N LEU A 23 6.23 5.56 24.53
CA LEU A 23 6.80 4.96 23.31
C LEU A 23 7.97 5.75 22.74
N GLY A 24 8.16 7.02 23.14
CA GLY A 24 9.12 7.94 22.51
C GLY A 24 10.61 7.58 22.65
N ALA A 25 10.99 6.80 23.66
CA ALA A 25 12.39 6.49 23.98
C ALA A 25 12.92 5.16 23.40
N GLY A 26 12.17 4.44 22.58
CA GLY A 26 12.55 3.12 22.07
C GLY A 26 13.40 3.17 20.80
N GLY A 27 14.61 2.60 20.82
CA GLY A 27 15.48 2.48 19.65
C GLY A 27 15.13 1.29 18.75
N GLY A 28 15.15 1.48 17.42
CA GLY A 28 15.16 0.42 16.40
C GLY A 28 13.84 -0.27 16.06
N ALA A 29 12.82 -0.23 16.91
CA ALA A 29 11.49 -0.80 16.63
C ALA A 29 10.55 0.25 16.02
N ARG A 30 9.67 -0.16 15.11
CA ARG A 30 8.51 0.67 14.70
C ARG A 30 7.53 0.74 15.86
N ARG A 31 6.84 1.86 15.98
CA ARG A 31 5.97 2.13 17.14
C ARG A 31 4.60 2.60 16.68
N ALA A 32 3.55 2.09 17.34
CA ALA A 32 2.18 2.46 17.05
C ALA A 32 1.42 2.78 18.33
N ALA A 33 0.61 3.83 18.31
CA ALA A 33 -0.30 4.19 19.39
C ALA A 33 -1.74 4.06 18.93
N VAL A 34 -2.57 3.38 19.73
CA VAL A 34 -4.01 3.33 19.56
C VAL A 34 -4.65 4.31 20.53
N LEU A 35 -5.36 5.30 19.99
CA LEU A 35 -6.03 6.34 20.76
C LEU A 35 -7.55 6.26 20.58
N PRO A 36 -8.35 6.70 21.58
CA PRO A 36 -9.75 7.02 21.36
C PRO A 36 -9.89 8.05 20.22
N ARG A 37 -10.83 7.85 19.32
CA ARG A 37 -11.02 8.74 18.16
C ARG A 37 -11.18 10.22 18.57
N ALA A 38 -11.92 10.47 19.65
CA ALA A 38 -12.15 11.81 20.20
C ALA A 38 -10.88 12.48 20.76
N ALA A 39 -9.82 11.71 21.08
CA ALA A 39 -8.57 12.24 21.61
C ALA A 39 -7.56 12.69 20.51
N VAL A 40 -7.93 12.55 19.23
CA VAL A 40 -7.02 12.81 18.11
C VAL A 40 -7.32 14.16 17.48
N SER A 41 -6.60 15.18 17.94
CA SER A 41 -6.52 16.50 17.31
C SER A 41 -5.35 16.58 16.32
N ASP A 42 -5.29 17.64 15.51
CA ASP A 42 -4.15 17.89 14.63
C ASP A 42 -2.83 18.02 15.40
N GLY A 43 -2.87 18.65 16.58
CA GLY A 43 -1.71 18.73 17.48
C GLY A 43 -1.27 17.36 17.99
N ALA A 44 -2.21 16.47 18.34
CA ALA A 44 -1.93 15.11 18.74
C ALA A 44 -1.26 14.31 17.61
N ARG A 45 -1.77 14.43 16.38
CA ARG A 45 -1.19 13.80 15.18
C ARG A 45 0.24 14.29 14.93
N LEU A 46 0.46 15.59 15.07
CA LEU A 46 1.79 16.19 14.89
C LEU A 46 2.77 15.66 15.94
N ALA A 47 2.40 15.64 17.22
CA ALA A 47 3.24 15.15 18.30
C ALA A 47 3.65 13.66 18.12
N LEU A 48 2.71 12.80 17.73
CA LEU A 48 3.02 11.41 17.42
C LEU A 48 3.96 11.28 16.22
N ARG A 49 3.72 12.09 15.18
CA ARG A 49 4.54 12.13 13.98
C ARG A 49 5.97 12.51 14.30
N ASP A 50 6.19 13.58 15.07
CA ASP A 50 7.51 14.09 15.42
C ASP A 50 8.28 13.07 16.29
N ALA A 51 7.53 12.30 17.10
CA ALA A 51 8.10 11.18 17.86
C ALA A 51 8.29 9.88 17.02
N GLY A 52 7.93 9.87 15.75
CA GLY A 52 8.02 8.69 14.88
C GLY A 52 7.06 7.56 15.28
N ILE A 53 5.91 7.90 15.85
CA ILE A 53 4.87 6.95 16.28
C ILE A 53 3.72 6.97 15.27
N GLU A 54 3.30 5.81 14.81
CA GLU A 54 2.14 5.67 13.93
C GLU A 54 0.83 5.74 14.74
N CYS A 55 -0.16 6.44 14.21
CA CYS A 55 -1.42 6.69 14.89
C CYS A 55 -2.51 5.75 14.38
N LEU A 56 -3.13 5.01 15.31
CA LEU A 56 -4.34 4.25 15.11
C LEU A 56 -5.44 4.79 16.04
N THR A 57 -6.69 4.72 15.62
CA THR A 57 -7.80 5.17 16.44
C THR A 57 -8.93 4.16 16.49
N THR A 58 -9.72 4.19 17.56
CA THR A 58 -10.99 3.48 17.65
C THR A 58 -12.00 4.01 16.63
N LEU A 59 -13.15 3.35 16.53
CA LEU A 59 -14.34 3.90 15.88
C LEU A 59 -14.86 5.12 16.66
N GLU A 60 -15.74 5.90 16.04
CA GLU A 60 -16.42 7.03 16.71
C GLU A 60 -17.18 6.54 17.95
N GLY A 61 -17.06 7.28 19.04
CA GLY A 61 -17.64 6.93 20.32
C GLY A 61 -16.84 5.93 21.16
N GLY A 62 -15.79 5.31 20.60
CA GLY A 62 -14.93 4.40 21.34
C GLY A 62 -13.98 5.13 22.29
N GLY A 63 -13.87 4.63 23.52
CA GLY A 63 -13.01 5.16 24.56
C GLY A 63 -11.68 4.41 24.71
N LEU A 64 -11.01 4.62 25.86
CA LEU A 64 -9.72 3.98 26.14
C LEU A 64 -9.84 2.45 26.28
N ALA A 65 -10.98 1.92 26.73
CA ALA A 65 -11.19 0.48 26.83
C ALA A 65 -11.17 -0.18 25.44
N GLU A 66 -11.87 0.41 24.48
CA GLU A 66 -11.89 -0.03 23.08
C GLU A 66 -10.50 0.12 22.42
N ALA A 67 -9.78 1.20 22.71
CA ALA A 67 -8.41 1.38 22.24
C ALA A 67 -7.48 0.27 22.76
N ARG A 68 -7.61 -0.13 24.02
CA ARG A 68 -6.87 -1.25 24.63
C ARG A 68 -7.24 -2.58 23.96
N GLY A 69 -8.54 -2.81 23.72
CA GLY A 69 -9.02 -3.98 22.99
C GLY A 69 -8.40 -4.09 21.61
N LEU A 70 -8.46 -3.02 20.83
CA LEU A 70 -7.88 -2.97 19.48
C LEU A 70 -6.37 -3.17 19.50
N ALA A 71 -5.63 -2.51 20.41
CA ALA A 71 -4.19 -2.69 20.52
C ALA A 71 -3.80 -4.14 20.82
N ARG A 72 -4.50 -4.80 21.72
CA ARG A 72 -4.27 -6.21 22.07
C ARG A 72 -4.58 -7.13 20.90
N GLU A 73 -5.70 -6.93 20.23
CA GLU A 73 -6.10 -7.74 19.08
C GLU A 73 -5.11 -7.61 17.91
N LEU A 74 -4.68 -6.40 17.60
CA LEU A 74 -3.66 -6.15 16.59
C LEU A 74 -2.32 -6.79 16.98
N ALA A 75 -1.92 -6.67 18.25
CA ALA A 75 -0.68 -7.28 18.72
C ALA A 75 -0.71 -8.81 18.57
N GLU A 76 -1.80 -9.46 18.96
CA GLU A 76 -1.96 -10.92 18.85
C GLU A 76 -1.99 -11.38 17.39
N VAL A 77 -2.79 -10.72 16.54
CA VAL A 77 -3.00 -11.15 15.15
C VAL A 77 -1.81 -10.85 14.26
N GLN A 78 -1.12 -9.73 14.49
CA GLN A 78 0.03 -9.28 13.68
C GLN A 78 1.38 -9.71 14.27
N GLY A 79 1.38 -10.37 15.43
CA GLY A 79 2.62 -10.74 16.12
C GLY A 79 3.41 -9.56 16.66
N TRP A 80 2.75 -8.44 16.98
CA TRP A 80 3.39 -7.25 17.54
C TRP A 80 3.52 -7.32 19.06
N ARG A 81 4.47 -6.59 19.63
CA ARG A 81 4.65 -6.53 21.07
C ARG A 81 3.77 -5.43 21.69
N LEU A 82 2.99 -5.77 22.72
CA LEU A 82 2.29 -4.76 23.54
C LEU A 82 3.28 -3.96 24.38
N ALA A 83 3.07 -2.65 24.46
CA ALA A 83 3.78 -1.79 25.39
C ALA A 83 3.33 -2.09 26.84
N GLU A 84 4.26 -2.03 27.79
CA GLU A 84 3.95 -2.17 29.22
C GLU A 84 2.96 -1.07 29.67
N GLY A 85 1.93 -1.45 30.42
CA GLY A 85 0.85 -0.54 30.89
C GLY A 85 -0.27 -0.28 29.87
N GLY A 86 -0.19 -0.82 28.66
CA GLY A 86 -1.18 -0.57 27.59
C GLY A 86 -2.40 -1.50 27.57
N ALA A 87 -2.50 -2.49 28.47
CA ALA A 87 -3.38 -3.64 28.25
C ALA A 87 -4.40 -3.99 29.35
N ASP A 88 -4.56 -3.19 30.40
CA ASP A 88 -5.56 -3.49 31.44
C ASP A 88 -6.97 -3.05 31.00
N GLY A 89 -7.82 -4.01 30.68
CA GLY A 89 -9.23 -3.84 30.33
C GLY A 89 -9.80 -5.05 29.58
N ALA A 90 -11.07 -5.36 29.82
CA ALA A 90 -11.78 -6.42 29.10
C ALA A 90 -11.87 -6.06 27.59
N VAL A 91 -11.58 -7.02 26.73
CA VAL A 91 -11.74 -6.88 25.28
C VAL A 91 -13.23 -7.00 24.98
N THR A 92 -13.86 -5.91 24.58
CA THR A 92 -15.09 -5.99 23.80
C THR A 92 -14.66 -6.09 22.33
N ALA A 93 -14.74 -7.29 21.78
CA ALA A 93 -14.53 -7.48 20.35
C ALA A 93 -15.52 -6.59 19.59
N ALA A 94 -15.03 -5.72 18.71
CA ALA A 94 -15.90 -4.98 17.82
C ALA A 94 -16.68 -6.00 16.96
N SER A 95 -18.00 -5.95 17.03
CA SER A 95 -18.88 -6.79 16.22
C SER A 95 -18.87 -6.24 14.78
N GLY A 96 -17.93 -6.69 13.95
CA GLY A 96 -17.87 -6.27 12.55
C GLY A 96 -16.45 -6.35 11.99
N ASP A 97 -16.35 -6.21 10.65
CA ASP A 97 -15.09 -6.26 9.95
C ASP A 97 -14.28 -4.95 10.04
N LEU A 98 -14.95 -3.82 10.35
CA LEU A 98 -14.33 -2.52 10.58
C LEU A 98 -14.06 -2.35 12.08
N VAL A 99 -12.79 -2.24 12.45
CA VAL A 99 -12.37 -2.22 13.87
C VAL A 99 -11.76 -0.89 14.32
N GLY A 100 -11.41 -0.02 13.38
CA GLY A 100 -10.79 1.28 13.69
C GLY A 100 -10.25 1.99 12.47
N TRP A 101 -9.41 2.99 12.70
CA TRP A 101 -8.77 3.78 11.66
C TRP A 101 -7.27 3.85 11.85
N TYR A 102 -6.57 3.87 10.75
CA TYR A 102 -5.12 4.02 10.68
C TYR A 102 -4.77 5.30 9.93
N GLU A 103 -3.98 6.16 10.53
CA GLU A 103 -3.44 7.33 9.87
C GLU A 103 -2.30 6.92 8.94
N LEU A 104 -2.63 6.72 7.67
CA LEU A 104 -1.66 6.38 6.65
C LEU A 104 -0.93 7.64 6.18
N ARG A 105 0.37 7.70 6.41
CA ARG A 105 1.26 8.71 5.85
C ARG A 105 1.89 8.19 4.57
N ILE A 106 1.50 8.77 3.44
CA ILE A 106 2.05 8.44 2.12
C ILE A 106 3.32 9.24 1.85
N ALA A 107 3.31 10.54 2.20
CA ALA A 107 4.45 11.44 2.11
C ALA A 107 4.36 12.49 3.22
N ARG A 108 5.40 13.34 3.34
CA ARG A 108 5.41 14.42 4.35
C ARG A 108 4.16 15.32 4.29
N ALA A 109 3.67 15.58 3.08
CA ALA A 109 2.52 16.46 2.83
C ALA A 109 1.21 15.71 2.54
N LEU A 110 1.19 14.37 2.60
CA LEU A 110 0.01 13.58 2.29
C LEU A 110 -0.24 12.51 3.35
N THR A 111 -1.25 12.76 4.16
CA THR A 111 -1.74 11.85 5.19
C THR A 111 -3.23 11.59 4.97
N THR A 112 -3.70 10.39 5.20
CA THR A 112 -5.10 10.02 5.02
C THR A 112 -5.51 8.94 6.02
N ASP A 113 -6.72 9.06 6.59
CA ASP A 113 -7.26 8.01 7.45
C ASP A 113 -7.77 6.84 6.60
N ARG A 114 -7.35 5.63 6.94
CA ARG A 114 -7.77 4.39 6.29
C ARG A 114 -8.47 3.47 7.27
N PRO A 115 -9.60 2.86 6.87
CA PRO A 115 -10.28 1.90 7.73
C PRO A 115 -9.41 0.69 7.98
N ILE A 116 -9.33 0.26 9.24
CA ILE A 116 -8.74 -1.02 9.63
C ILE A 116 -9.82 -2.08 9.51
N THR A 117 -9.65 -3.01 8.60
CA THR A 117 -10.62 -4.07 8.33
C THR A 117 -10.00 -5.44 8.45
N ARG A 118 -10.80 -6.41 8.90
CA ARG A 118 -10.43 -7.81 8.92
C ARG A 118 -10.53 -8.42 7.52
N LEU A 119 -9.52 -9.16 7.10
CA LEU A 119 -9.59 -9.94 5.86
C LEU A 119 -10.45 -11.19 6.08
N HIS A 120 -11.50 -11.35 5.27
CA HIS A 120 -12.32 -12.56 5.28
C HIS A 120 -11.47 -13.78 4.92
N GLY A 121 -11.60 -14.85 5.70
CA GLY A 121 -10.85 -16.10 5.48
C GLY A 121 -9.39 -16.07 5.92
N ALA A 122 -8.90 -14.93 6.46
CA ALA A 122 -7.57 -14.81 7.02
C ALA A 122 -7.61 -14.22 8.43
N ARG A 123 -6.70 -14.66 9.30
CA ARG A 123 -6.51 -14.07 10.62
C ARG A 123 -5.55 -12.87 10.49
N GLN A 124 -6.01 -11.82 9.80
CA GLN A 124 -5.18 -10.65 9.50
C GLN A 124 -6.03 -9.38 9.41
N TYR A 125 -5.48 -8.26 9.85
CA TYR A 125 -6.03 -6.91 9.67
C TYR A 125 -5.23 -6.13 8.64
N ILE A 126 -5.89 -5.29 7.87
CA ILE A 126 -5.27 -4.37 6.93
C ILE A 126 -5.84 -2.97 7.06
N ALA A 127 -5.01 -1.95 6.86
CA ALA A 127 -5.50 -0.62 6.53
C ALA A 127 -5.87 -0.61 5.03
N SER A 128 -7.17 -0.53 4.75
CA SER A 128 -7.69 -0.65 3.38
C SER A 128 -7.38 0.60 2.56
N PHE A 129 -6.35 0.54 1.72
CA PHE A 129 -6.02 1.59 0.78
C PHE A 129 -6.75 1.38 -0.54
N ASN A 130 -7.53 2.37 -0.95
CA ASN A 130 -8.32 2.31 -2.18
C ASN A 130 -8.29 3.67 -2.88
N LEU A 131 -7.87 3.69 -4.14
CA LEU A 131 -7.83 4.85 -5.01
C LEU A 131 -9.06 5.01 -5.90
N LEU A 132 -9.89 3.96 -6.03
CA LEU A 132 -11.07 4.00 -6.89
C LEU A 132 -12.05 5.10 -6.44
N GLY A 133 -12.42 5.96 -7.36
CA GLY A 133 -13.35 7.07 -7.13
C GLY A 133 -12.77 8.24 -6.31
N GLN A 134 -11.50 8.19 -5.93
CA GLN A 134 -10.86 9.23 -5.11
C GLN A 134 -9.98 10.17 -5.95
N GLY A 135 -10.59 11.06 -6.74
CA GLY A 135 -9.90 11.90 -7.69
C GLY A 135 -8.73 12.70 -7.10
N ARG A 136 -8.93 13.42 -6.00
CA ARG A 136 -7.86 14.20 -5.35
C ARG A 136 -6.71 13.33 -4.84
N LEU A 137 -7.03 12.15 -4.30
CA LEU A 137 -6.00 11.23 -3.80
C LEU A 137 -5.20 10.63 -4.97
N ASN A 138 -5.87 10.24 -6.07
CA ASN A 138 -5.19 9.81 -7.30
C ASN A 138 -4.23 10.88 -7.81
N GLN A 139 -4.71 12.12 -7.89
CA GLN A 139 -3.89 13.25 -8.33
C GLN A 139 -2.65 13.41 -7.46
N ARG A 140 -2.81 13.52 -6.13
CA ARG A 140 -1.67 13.72 -5.23
C ARG A 140 -0.72 12.53 -5.22
N CYS A 141 -1.22 11.30 -5.30
CA CYS A 141 -0.37 10.12 -5.40
C CYS A 141 0.43 10.09 -6.71
N GLY A 142 -0.17 10.44 -7.84
CA GLY A 142 0.51 10.50 -9.12
C GLY A 142 1.62 11.54 -9.15
N GLU A 143 1.32 12.76 -8.68
CA GLU A 143 2.29 13.86 -8.56
C GLU A 143 3.47 13.48 -7.66
N LEU A 144 3.20 12.96 -6.45
CA LEU A 144 4.25 12.55 -5.51
C LEU A 144 5.10 11.39 -6.03
N LEU A 145 4.48 10.45 -6.75
CA LEU A 145 5.22 9.36 -7.36
C LEU A 145 6.13 9.87 -8.49
N TYR A 146 5.65 10.83 -9.29
CA TYR A 146 6.47 11.53 -10.27
C TYR A 146 7.68 12.22 -9.63
N GLU A 147 7.45 13.05 -8.59
CA GLU A 147 8.52 13.72 -7.84
C GLU A 147 9.55 12.71 -7.33
N ARG A 148 9.09 11.62 -6.72
CA ARG A 148 9.95 10.56 -6.19
C ARG A 148 10.77 9.87 -7.29
N LEU A 149 10.18 9.59 -8.44
CA LEU A 149 10.87 9.00 -9.59
C LEU A 149 11.90 9.95 -10.19
N MET A 150 11.63 11.27 -10.19
CA MET A 150 12.60 12.29 -10.58
C MET A 150 13.81 12.30 -9.64
N ASP A 151 13.58 12.32 -8.32
CA ASP A 151 14.63 12.29 -7.29
C ASP A 151 15.54 11.05 -7.38
N GLU A 152 14.96 9.91 -7.77
CA GLU A 152 15.70 8.65 -7.97
C GLU A 152 16.36 8.56 -9.36
N GLY A 153 16.24 9.60 -10.20
CA GLY A 153 16.80 9.62 -11.57
C GLY A 153 16.17 8.59 -12.51
N ILE A 154 14.90 8.22 -12.27
CA ILE A 154 14.17 7.23 -13.09
C ILE A 154 13.25 7.91 -14.10
N ALA A 155 12.75 9.11 -13.82
CA ALA A 155 11.79 9.82 -14.64
C ALA A 155 12.40 10.45 -15.88
N THR A 156 13.09 9.67 -16.72
CA THR A 156 13.70 10.13 -17.95
C THR A 156 13.49 9.12 -19.08
N GLU A 157 13.36 9.60 -20.31
CA GLU A 157 13.34 8.76 -21.52
C GLU A 157 14.58 7.86 -21.66
N ALA A 158 15.67 8.19 -20.99
CA ALA A 158 16.86 7.36 -20.95
C ALA A 158 16.66 6.07 -20.13
N VAL A 159 15.66 6.01 -19.24
CA VAL A 159 15.42 4.87 -18.35
C VAL A 159 14.28 3.97 -18.83
N PHE A 160 13.15 4.54 -19.24
CA PHE A 160 12.00 3.77 -19.75
C PHE A 160 11.31 4.49 -20.91
N ASP A 161 10.57 3.74 -21.71
CA ASP A 161 9.92 4.21 -22.93
C ASP A 161 8.40 4.31 -22.78
N THR A 162 7.79 3.57 -21.84
CA THR A 162 6.35 3.60 -21.57
C THR A 162 6.03 3.14 -20.14
N VAL A 163 4.84 3.45 -19.68
CA VAL A 163 4.32 3.06 -18.36
C VAL A 163 3.34 1.90 -18.52
N VAL A 164 3.43 0.93 -17.63
CA VAL A 164 2.51 -0.22 -17.53
C VAL A 164 1.95 -0.28 -16.12
N CYS A 165 0.65 -0.49 -15.96
CA CYS A 165 0.05 -0.75 -14.65
C CYS A 165 -0.91 -1.93 -14.67
N SER A 166 -1.29 -2.42 -13.51
CA SER A 166 -2.35 -3.42 -13.38
C SER A 166 -3.73 -2.77 -13.16
N GLU A 167 -4.78 -3.36 -13.73
CA GLU A 167 -6.18 -3.04 -13.41
C GLU A 167 -6.43 -3.32 -11.92
N SER A 168 -7.16 -2.52 -11.13
CA SER A 168 -7.95 -1.37 -11.53
C SER A 168 -7.60 -0.13 -10.70
N LYS A 169 -7.06 -0.28 -9.49
CA LYS A 169 -6.90 0.81 -8.51
C LYS A 169 -5.81 1.80 -8.91
N ALA A 170 -4.74 1.33 -9.55
CA ALA A 170 -3.63 2.16 -9.99
C ALA A 170 -3.97 3.08 -11.18
N VAL A 171 -4.98 2.74 -11.98
CA VAL A 171 -5.26 3.38 -13.28
C VAL A 171 -5.41 4.89 -13.18
N GLY A 172 -6.23 5.38 -12.23
CA GLY A 172 -6.45 6.83 -12.09
C GLY A 172 -5.21 7.61 -11.66
N MET A 173 -4.39 7.03 -10.81
CA MET A 173 -3.11 7.62 -10.39
C MET A 173 -2.08 7.58 -11.54
N VAL A 174 -2.03 6.48 -12.28
CA VAL A 174 -1.10 6.32 -13.42
C VAL A 174 -1.42 7.29 -14.55
N GLN A 175 -2.71 7.63 -14.77
CA GLN A 175 -3.10 8.69 -15.68
C GLN A 175 -2.38 10.00 -15.33
N VAL A 176 -2.45 10.42 -14.07
CA VAL A 176 -1.78 11.65 -13.59
C VAL A 176 -0.26 11.54 -13.73
N LEU A 177 0.31 10.38 -13.37
CA LEU A 177 1.75 10.14 -13.49
C LEU A 177 2.23 10.29 -14.93
N VAL A 178 1.52 9.71 -15.89
CA VAL A 178 1.87 9.76 -17.32
C VAL A 178 1.76 11.17 -17.87
N GLU A 179 0.70 11.90 -17.50
CA GLU A 179 0.54 13.33 -17.82
C GLU A 179 1.70 14.17 -17.27
N SER A 180 2.19 13.86 -16.05
CA SER A 180 3.33 14.53 -15.44
C SER A 180 4.65 14.28 -16.20
N PHE A 181 4.78 13.15 -16.90
CA PHE A 181 5.89 12.88 -17.84
C PHE A 181 5.71 13.54 -19.21
N GLY A 182 4.57 14.19 -19.47
CA GLY A 182 4.20 14.73 -20.79
C GLY A 182 3.70 13.67 -21.77
N GLY A 183 3.38 12.46 -21.27
CA GLY A 183 2.84 11.36 -22.06
C GLY A 183 1.32 11.40 -22.16
N ASP A 184 0.77 10.68 -23.16
CA ASP A 184 -0.67 10.56 -23.40
C ASP A 184 -1.17 9.11 -23.38
N ARG A 185 -0.26 8.12 -23.29
CA ARG A 185 -0.58 6.70 -23.37
C ARG A 185 0.19 5.88 -22.34
N TYR A 186 -0.46 4.84 -21.84
CA TYR A 186 0.13 3.79 -21.00
C TYR A 186 -0.62 2.47 -21.21
N VAL A 187 -0.04 1.36 -20.78
CA VAL A 187 -0.61 0.03 -20.93
C VAL A 187 -1.25 -0.42 -19.62
N VAL A 188 -2.44 -1.00 -19.70
CA VAL A 188 -3.16 -1.55 -18.54
C VAL A 188 -3.27 -3.07 -18.66
N LEU A 189 -2.55 -3.81 -17.82
CA LEU A 189 -2.71 -5.26 -17.68
C LEU A 189 -4.07 -5.56 -17.03
N ARG A 190 -4.92 -6.32 -17.74
CA ARG A 190 -6.29 -6.59 -17.31
C ARG A 190 -6.35 -7.79 -16.36
N LYS A 191 -7.32 -7.78 -15.44
CA LYS A 191 -7.57 -8.91 -14.49
C LYS A 191 -8.48 -9.97 -15.07
N GLY A 192 -8.28 -10.32 -16.34
CA GLY A 192 -9.00 -11.36 -17.04
C GLY A 192 -9.22 -11.04 -18.51
N LEU A 193 -9.45 -12.08 -19.29
CA LEU A 193 -9.77 -11.99 -20.71
C LEU A 193 -11.06 -11.22 -20.92
N LYS A 194 -11.07 -10.37 -21.96
CA LYS A 194 -12.28 -9.66 -22.38
C LYS A 194 -12.72 -10.18 -23.76
N ASN A 195 -14.02 -10.26 -23.98
CA ASN A 195 -14.56 -10.82 -25.21
C ASN A 195 -14.23 -10.03 -26.48
N TYR A 196 -13.85 -8.76 -26.32
CA TYR A 196 -13.47 -7.88 -27.42
C TYR A 196 -11.99 -7.97 -27.81
N MET A 197 -11.14 -8.65 -27.03
CA MET A 197 -9.72 -8.78 -27.35
C MET A 197 -9.51 -9.60 -28.63
N PRO A 198 -8.72 -9.11 -29.60
CA PRO A 198 -8.38 -9.86 -30.79
C PRO A 198 -7.72 -11.20 -30.47
N ARG A 199 -8.01 -12.23 -31.26
CA ARG A 199 -7.43 -13.58 -31.07
C ARG A 199 -6.42 -13.94 -32.17
N ALA A 200 -6.35 -13.16 -33.24
CA ALA A 200 -5.46 -13.36 -34.36
C ALA A 200 -4.98 -12.01 -34.90
N PRO A 201 -3.78 -11.91 -35.48
CA PRO A 201 -2.75 -12.96 -35.64
C PRO A 201 -2.04 -13.34 -34.33
N ARG A 202 -2.04 -12.43 -33.32
CA ARG A 202 -1.55 -12.69 -31.97
C ARG A 202 -2.72 -12.63 -30.99
N GLY A 203 -2.91 -13.66 -30.17
CA GLY A 203 -3.90 -13.63 -29.10
C GLY A 203 -3.39 -12.91 -27.85
N PRO A 204 -4.27 -12.69 -26.83
CA PRO A 204 -3.88 -12.14 -25.55
C PRO A 204 -2.85 -12.99 -24.85
N LEU A 205 -1.84 -12.34 -24.22
CA LEU A 205 -0.95 -13.01 -23.28
C LEU A 205 -1.60 -13.06 -21.92
N VAL A 206 -1.50 -14.23 -21.27
CA VAL A 206 -2.10 -14.48 -19.96
C VAL A 206 -1.02 -15.00 -19.01
N GLU A 207 -1.02 -14.48 -17.79
CA GLU A 207 -0.15 -14.93 -16.70
C GLU A 207 -0.95 -15.05 -15.41
N GLU A 208 -0.77 -16.14 -14.68
CA GLU A 208 -1.43 -16.32 -13.39
C GLU A 208 -0.75 -15.49 -12.30
N ALA A 209 -1.58 -14.82 -11.50
CA ALA A 209 -1.16 -13.99 -10.39
C ALA A 209 -1.78 -14.49 -9.07
N SER A 210 -0.95 -14.62 -8.03
CA SER A 210 -1.43 -14.84 -6.66
C SER A 210 -1.68 -13.52 -5.95
N SER A 211 -2.87 -13.32 -5.40
CA SER A 211 -3.23 -12.14 -4.61
C SER A 211 -3.76 -12.55 -3.24
N VAL A 212 -3.39 -11.80 -2.20
CA VAL A 212 -3.89 -12.03 -0.82
C VAL A 212 -5.30 -11.46 -0.61
N THR A 213 -5.65 -10.44 -1.39
CA THR A 213 -6.89 -9.66 -1.19
C THR A 213 -8.07 -10.17 -2.01
N THR A 214 -7.86 -11.15 -2.88
CA THR A 214 -8.92 -11.68 -3.73
C THR A 214 -8.95 -13.20 -3.63
N ALA A 215 -10.08 -13.75 -3.26
CA ALA A 215 -10.31 -15.19 -3.27
C ALA A 215 -10.34 -15.71 -4.71
N GLY A 216 -9.52 -16.72 -5.01
CA GLY A 216 -9.43 -17.37 -6.32
C GLY A 216 -8.19 -17.01 -7.14
N ALA A 217 -7.94 -17.78 -8.19
CA ALA A 217 -6.86 -17.53 -9.15
C ALA A 217 -7.16 -16.24 -9.93
N GLN A 218 -6.24 -15.29 -9.88
CA GLN A 218 -6.29 -14.09 -10.72
C GLN A 218 -5.34 -14.28 -11.89
N SER A 219 -5.71 -13.74 -13.04
CA SER A 219 -4.81 -13.66 -14.19
C SER A 219 -4.54 -12.21 -14.55
N LEU A 220 -3.33 -11.93 -14.97
CA LEU A 220 -3.01 -10.70 -15.69
C LEU A 220 -3.03 -11.00 -17.18
N VAL A 221 -3.62 -10.11 -17.94
CA VAL A 221 -3.80 -10.25 -19.39
C VAL A 221 -3.31 -9.00 -20.09
N LEU A 222 -2.42 -9.18 -21.04
CA LEU A 222 -2.01 -8.14 -21.98
C LEU A 222 -2.89 -8.22 -23.23
N ASP A 223 -3.55 -7.10 -23.55
CA ASP A 223 -4.30 -6.97 -24.79
C ASP A 223 -3.35 -7.00 -26.00
N PRO A 224 -3.65 -7.77 -27.05
CA PRO A 224 -2.83 -7.78 -28.26
C PRO A 224 -2.64 -6.40 -28.90
N LEU A 225 -3.60 -5.50 -28.76
CA LEU A 225 -3.51 -4.13 -29.29
C LEU A 225 -2.46 -3.28 -28.56
N ASP A 226 -2.21 -3.59 -27.28
CA ASP A 226 -1.24 -2.91 -26.45
C ASP A 226 0.17 -3.50 -26.59
N TRP A 227 0.30 -4.70 -27.16
CA TRP A 227 1.57 -5.39 -27.29
C TRP A 227 2.62 -4.58 -28.05
N ALA A 228 2.23 -3.97 -29.18
CA ALA A 228 3.12 -3.13 -29.97
C ALA A 228 3.68 -1.90 -29.23
N LEU A 229 3.01 -1.50 -28.10
CA LEU A 229 3.46 -0.39 -27.26
C LEU A 229 4.61 -0.77 -26.31
N ILE A 230 4.85 -2.06 -26.12
CA ILE A 230 5.84 -2.55 -25.14
C ILE A 230 6.86 -3.52 -25.71
N GLU A 231 6.60 -4.18 -26.84
CA GLU A 231 7.53 -5.13 -27.47
C GLU A 231 8.87 -4.46 -27.80
N GLY A 232 9.97 -5.02 -27.28
CA GLY A 232 11.32 -4.46 -27.42
C GLY A 232 11.59 -3.19 -26.62
N ARG A 233 10.67 -2.76 -25.76
CA ARG A 233 10.78 -1.51 -24.99
C ARG A 233 11.11 -1.74 -23.52
N ARG A 234 11.66 -0.70 -22.91
CA ARG A 234 11.83 -0.60 -21.45
C ARG A 234 10.57 -0.02 -20.85
N VAL A 235 10.06 -0.63 -19.81
CA VAL A 235 8.81 -0.21 -19.18
C VAL A 235 9.02 0.16 -17.71
N LEU A 236 8.28 1.17 -17.25
CA LEU A 236 8.06 1.45 -15.84
C LEU A 236 6.78 0.73 -15.40
N LEU A 237 6.91 -0.29 -14.56
CA LEU A 237 5.76 -1.00 -13.98
C LEU A 237 5.27 -0.27 -12.73
N VAL A 238 3.98 0.09 -12.69
CA VAL A 238 3.38 0.85 -11.58
C VAL A 238 2.18 0.12 -10.98
N ASP A 239 2.10 0.07 -9.65
CA ASP A 239 0.93 -0.44 -8.91
C ASP A 239 0.54 0.50 -7.77
N ASP A 240 -0.66 0.35 -7.19
CA ASP A 240 -1.07 1.11 -6.01
C ASP A 240 -0.43 0.57 -4.73
N VAL A 241 -0.50 -0.75 -4.53
CA VAL A 241 -0.01 -1.42 -3.32
C VAL A 241 0.71 -2.72 -3.67
N ILE A 242 1.95 -2.83 -3.27
CA ILE A 242 2.68 -4.09 -3.28
C ILE A 242 2.55 -4.72 -1.88
N ALA A 243 1.85 -5.85 -1.78
CA ALA A 243 1.73 -6.62 -0.53
C ALA A 243 2.72 -7.80 -0.56
N THR A 244 2.32 -8.95 -1.04
CA THR A 244 3.20 -10.13 -1.18
C THR A 244 4.06 -10.12 -2.44
N GLY A 245 3.85 -9.15 -3.32
CA GLY A 245 4.51 -9.05 -4.62
C GLY A 245 4.04 -10.07 -5.67
N GLY A 246 2.97 -10.83 -5.39
CA GLY A 246 2.45 -11.82 -6.34
C GLY A 246 2.04 -11.22 -7.68
N THR A 247 1.28 -10.13 -7.66
CA THR A 247 0.86 -9.37 -8.85
C THR A 247 2.07 -8.82 -9.61
N VAL A 248 3.02 -8.21 -8.89
CA VAL A 248 4.24 -7.64 -9.48
C VAL A 248 5.06 -8.73 -10.18
N ARG A 249 5.29 -9.88 -9.53
CA ARG A 249 6.02 -10.99 -10.16
C ARG A 249 5.31 -11.55 -11.40
N ALA A 250 3.99 -11.64 -11.37
CA ALA A 250 3.21 -12.07 -12.53
C ALA A 250 3.30 -11.05 -13.67
N ALA A 251 3.23 -9.75 -13.35
CA ALA A 251 3.41 -8.68 -14.34
C ALA A 251 4.81 -8.73 -14.98
N HIS A 252 5.88 -8.93 -14.19
CA HIS A 252 7.23 -9.09 -14.73
C HIS A 252 7.32 -10.28 -15.70
N ARG A 253 6.79 -11.46 -15.34
CA ARG A 253 6.79 -12.61 -16.25
C ARG A 253 5.98 -12.37 -17.52
N LEU A 254 4.83 -11.69 -17.40
CA LEU A 254 3.99 -11.35 -18.56
C LEU A 254 4.69 -10.40 -19.50
N LEU A 255 5.35 -9.35 -18.97
CA LEU A 255 6.09 -8.36 -19.73
C LEU A 255 7.32 -8.97 -20.40
N ASP A 256 8.04 -9.85 -19.71
CA ASP A 256 9.16 -10.61 -20.30
C ASP A 256 8.69 -11.48 -21.47
N LYS A 257 7.59 -12.22 -21.33
CA LYS A 257 6.94 -12.98 -22.43
C LYS A 257 6.51 -12.07 -23.60
N ALA A 258 6.16 -10.82 -23.33
CA ALA A 258 5.82 -9.84 -24.36
C ALA A 258 7.04 -9.21 -25.04
N GLY A 259 8.26 -9.56 -24.60
CA GLY A 259 9.50 -8.98 -25.11
C GLY A 259 9.82 -7.59 -24.56
N ALA A 260 9.20 -7.19 -23.44
CA ALA A 260 9.49 -5.92 -22.78
C ALA A 260 10.51 -6.13 -21.64
N THR A 261 11.30 -5.10 -21.34
CA THR A 261 12.23 -5.09 -20.19
C THR A 261 11.69 -4.15 -19.11
N VAL A 262 11.44 -4.66 -17.88
CA VAL A 262 11.04 -3.81 -16.76
C VAL A 262 12.27 -3.07 -16.23
N ALA A 263 12.36 -1.77 -16.51
CA ALA A 263 13.46 -0.92 -16.10
C ALA A 263 13.38 -0.51 -14.62
N ALA A 264 12.17 -0.31 -14.13
CA ALA A 264 11.89 -0.02 -12.72
C ALA A 264 10.47 -0.44 -12.35
N THR A 265 10.24 -0.69 -11.07
CA THR A 265 8.92 -0.94 -10.50
C THR A 265 8.61 0.14 -9.47
N ALA A 266 7.41 0.72 -9.51
CA ALA A 266 7.02 1.77 -8.59
C ALA A 266 5.65 1.48 -7.96
N ALA A 267 5.44 1.92 -6.72
CA ALA A 267 4.14 1.83 -6.06
C ALA A 267 3.97 2.94 -5.02
N ILE A 268 2.72 3.20 -4.63
CA ILE A 268 2.44 4.09 -3.52
C ILE A 268 2.83 3.42 -2.20
N LEU A 269 2.41 2.18 -1.99
CA LEU A 269 2.65 1.47 -0.74
C LEU A 269 3.36 0.14 -0.95
N LEU A 270 4.31 -0.16 -0.07
CA LEU A 270 4.84 -1.50 0.13
C LEU A 270 4.43 -2.00 1.53
N LYS A 271 3.61 -3.05 1.58
CA LYS A 271 3.05 -3.64 2.82
C LYS A 271 3.67 -4.97 3.22
N GLY A 272 4.80 -5.31 2.74
CA GLY A 272 5.42 -6.60 3.02
C GLY A 272 6.89 -6.60 2.63
N PRO A 273 7.50 -7.78 2.52
CA PRO A 273 8.87 -7.89 2.06
C PRO A 273 9.02 -7.34 0.64
N GLU A 274 10.17 -6.79 0.35
CA GLU A 274 10.47 -6.32 -1.00
C GLU A 274 10.41 -7.49 -1.99
N PRO A 275 9.66 -7.35 -3.09
CA PRO A 275 9.76 -8.33 -4.16
C PRO A 275 11.16 -8.29 -4.78
N PRO A 276 11.66 -9.41 -5.30
CA PRO A 276 12.98 -9.47 -5.96
C PRO A 276 12.90 -8.82 -7.35
N VAL A 277 12.80 -7.51 -7.38
CA VAL A 277 12.77 -6.71 -8.61
C VAL A 277 13.89 -5.67 -8.59
N SER A 278 14.40 -5.31 -9.77
CA SER A 278 15.37 -4.24 -9.89
C SER A 278 14.68 -2.87 -9.69
N ARG A 279 15.37 -1.93 -9.05
CA ARG A 279 14.94 -0.52 -8.90
C ARG A 279 13.49 -0.37 -8.42
N LEU A 280 13.22 -0.82 -7.20
CA LEU A 280 11.91 -0.62 -6.57
C LEU A 280 11.82 0.78 -5.93
N VAL A 281 10.83 1.57 -6.34
CA VAL A 281 10.50 2.88 -5.77
C VAL A 281 9.15 2.85 -5.11
N VAL A 282 9.07 3.26 -3.84
CA VAL A 282 7.81 3.34 -3.09
C VAL A 282 7.73 4.65 -2.31
N LEU A 283 6.53 5.18 -2.15
CA LEU A 283 6.31 6.39 -1.37
C LEU A 283 6.28 6.09 0.13
N ALA A 284 5.63 4.99 0.54
CA ALA A 284 5.51 4.66 1.95
C ALA A 284 5.51 3.14 2.23
N ARG A 285 5.89 2.81 3.48
CA ARG A 285 5.89 1.45 4.03
C ARG A 285 5.05 1.43 5.32
N PRO A 286 3.71 1.31 5.22
CA PRO A 286 2.84 1.31 6.40
C PRO A 286 3.01 0.06 7.26
N LEU A 287 2.48 0.09 8.48
CA LEU A 287 2.41 -1.08 9.37
C LEU A 287 1.27 -2.03 9.00
N LEU A 288 0.14 -1.50 8.51
CA LEU A 288 -1.08 -2.25 8.19
C LEU A 288 -1.44 -2.18 6.72
#